data_4ba638f10fed07cc55b575a3ea5a8a5a
#
_entry.id   4ba638f10fed07cc55b575a3ea5a8a5a
#
_cell.length_a   1.000
_cell.length_b   1.000
_cell.length_c   1.000
_cell.angle_alpha   90.00
_cell.angle_beta   90.00
_cell.angle_gamma   90.00
#
_symmetry.space_group_name_H-M   'P 1'
#
loop_
_entity.id
_entity.type
_entity.pdbx_description
1 polymer ?
#
loop_
_entity_poly.entity_id
_entity_poly.type
_entity_poly.pdbx_seq_one_letter_code
_entity_poly.pdbx_strand_id
1 'polypeptide(L)'
;MSGADQARLRELLPLYLVIFVGFLGYSLMIAVFTPMILRNDNAMLPAYSTTGQRTLILGVLLSMYPLGQFLGSPVIGALSDRVGRRSVLIFSLAATSAWYALIAISLTIRSLPLLLVSSLGAGVSEANIVLAQGAIADRAGPEARERLFGYIYLSASLAYVVGPLAGGKLADRGLASWFGYPTPYWAVLGLLVAMLVWVAVAFRDVRVESSQSPVSFTQALANLKGVITARGLRRLYLVNFVIYLSVFGFFRVYPMYLVDEFHLGVSRVSEFVAYVAVPIVIANVWLVGALAKRLTPVAMVIYSGVATGILMATVVIPQNVNGLWFTLGPTAMGVAICLPSCAAMISLAAQPYEQGSAMGNNQSLQVGAEALSGLVGGALAAVLVKLPLLVFAACAVLGAVMLGGWSGVAAPLRRSKRRNDRPRSVG
;
A
#
# COMPACT_ATOMS: atom_id res chain seq x y z
N MET A 1 -28.06 -8.96 -9.13
CA MET A 1 -27.94 -7.49 -8.95
C MET A 1 -29.24 -6.84 -9.39
N SER A 2 -29.84 -5.99 -8.54
CA SER A 2 -31.01 -5.21 -8.93
C SER A 2 -30.64 -4.12 -9.96
N GLY A 3 -31.62 -3.64 -10.76
CA GLY A 3 -31.34 -2.55 -11.71
C GLY A 3 -30.80 -1.27 -11.04
N ALA A 4 -31.23 -1.00 -9.81
CA ALA A 4 -30.73 0.11 -8.98
C ALA A 4 -29.24 -0.09 -8.59
N ASP A 5 -28.81 -1.31 -8.36
CA ASP A 5 -27.41 -1.65 -8.06
C ASP A 5 -26.49 -1.43 -9.27
N GLN A 6 -27.00 -1.78 -10.47
CA GLN A 6 -26.25 -1.58 -11.72
C GLN A 6 -26.11 -0.08 -12.05
N ALA A 7 -27.14 0.71 -11.84
CA ALA A 7 -27.09 2.16 -12.05
C ALA A 7 -26.08 2.82 -11.09
N ARG A 8 -26.10 2.43 -9.80
CA ARG A 8 -25.16 2.92 -8.79
C ARG A 8 -23.72 2.52 -9.10
N LEU A 9 -23.49 1.28 -9.57
CA LEU A 9 -22.16 0.84 -9.95
C LEU A 9 -21.60 1.62 -11.14
N ARG A 10 -22.43 1.94 -12.14
CA ARG A 10 -22.03 2.77 -13.29
C ARG A 10 -21.65 4.20 -12.86
N GLU A 11 -22.37 4.78 -11.92
CA GLU A 11 -22.07 6.10 -11.36
C GLU A 11 -20.73 6.14 -10.60
N LEU A 12 -20.39 5.05 -9.89
CA LEU A 12 -19.17 4.94 -9.10
C LEU A 12 -17.96 4.41 -9.90
N LEU A 13 -18.17 3.90 -11.11
CA LEU A 13 -17.12 3.31 -11.94
C LEU A 13 -15.90 4.24 -12.15
N PRO A 14 -16.07 5.56 -12.40
CA PRO A 14 -14.92 6.46 -12.51
C PRO A 14 -14.05 6.49 -11.25
N LEU A 15 -14.65 6.42 -10.06
CA LEU A 15 -13.93 6.42 -8.81
C LEU A 15 -13.12 5.12 -8.59
N TYR A 16 -13.69 3.97 -8.96
CA TYR A 16 -12.96 2.70 -8.92
C TYR A 16 -11.78 2.67 -9.90
N LEU A 17 -11.94 3.29 -11.07
CA LEU A 17 -10.87 3.42 -12.04
C LEU A 17 -9.79 4.42 -11.59
N VAL A 18 -10.15 5.50 -10.91
CA VAL A 18 -9.18 6.40 -10.27
C VAL A 18 -8.32 5.63 -9.25
N ILE A 19 -8.96 4.81 -8.41
CA ILE A 19 -8.26 3.96 -7.44
C ILE A 19 -7.34 2.95 -8.17
N PHE A 20 -7.85 2.31 -9.22
CA PHE A 20 -7.07 1.37 -10.02
C PHE A 20 -5.83 2.03 -10.65
N VAL A 21 -5.99 3.18 -11.32
CA VAL A 21 -4.87 3.87 -11.99
C VAL A 21 -3.85 4.40 -10.97
N GLY A 22 -4.30 4.90 -9.81
CA GLY A 22 -3.40 5.32 -8.74
C GLY A 22 -2.54 4.16 -8.25
N PHE A 23 -3.12 3.06 -7.79
CA PHE A 23 -2.35 1.89 -7.35
C PHE A 23 -1.53 1.25 -8.47
N LEU A 24 -1.98 1.31 -9.73
CA LEU A 24 -1.21 0.85 -10.89
C LEU A 24 0.06 1.68 -11.05
N GLY A 25 -0.05 3.02 -11.02
CA GLY A 25 1.09 3.92 -11.13
C GLY A 25 2.11 3.71 -10.00
N TYR A 26 1.65 3.54 -8.77
CA TYR A 26 2.51 3.28 -7.63
C TYR A 26 3.21 1.90 -7.71
N SER A 27 2.46 0.84 -7.99
CA SER A 27 2.99 -0.52 -7.97
C SER A 27 4.05 -0.78 -9.06
N LEU A 28 3.93 -0.13 -10.22
CA LEU A 28 4.92 -0.24 -11.28
C LEU A 28 6.28 0.39 -10.91
N MET A 29 6.29 1.44 -10.04
CA MET A 29 7.54 2.10 -9.65
C MET A 29 8.51 1.13 -8.99
N ILE A 30 8.02 0.25 -8.10
CA ILE A 30 8.83 -0.74 -7.39
C ILE A 30 9.50 -1.70 -8.40
N ALA A 31 8.74 -2.18 -9.37
CA ALA A 31 9.21 -3.15 -10.35
C ALA A 31 10.17 -2.54 -11.37
N VAL A 32 9.96 -1.27 -11.74
CA VAL A 32 10.73 -0.57 -12.79
C VAL A 32 12.00 0.08 -12.25
N PHE A 33 11.91 0.81 -11.11
CA PHE A 33 13.06 1.53 -10.56
C PHE A 33 14.14 0.59 -10.03
N THR A 34 13.76 -0.57 -9.50
CA THR A 34 14.72 -1.50 -8.89
C THR A 34 15.77 -1.97 -9.89
N PRO A 35 15.45 -2.64 -11.01
CA PRO A 35 16.46 -3.05 -11.99
C PRO A 35 17.13 -1.85 -12.67
N MET A 36 16.41 -0.75 -12.90
CA MET A 36 16.95 0.45 -13.52
C MET A 36 18.12 1.04 -12.71
N ILE A 37 17.99 1.17 -11.41
CA ILE A 37 19.04 1.75 -10.54
C ILE A 37 20.15 0.73 -10.26
N LEU A 38 19.80 -0.52 -9.93
CA LEU A 38 20.81 -1.52 -9.55
C LEU A 38 21.70 -1.93 -10.71
N ARG A 39 21.13 -2.14 -11.90
CA ARG A 39 21.89 -2.46 -13.12
C ARG A 39 22.45 -1.22 -13.78
N ASN A 40 21.95 -0.04 -13.41
CA ASN A 40 22.27 1.25 -14.01
C ASN A 40 22.03 1.29 -15.54
N ASP A 41 21.06 0.50 -16.01
CA ASP A 41 20.74 0.35 -17.44
C ASP A 41 20.33 1.68 -18.10
N ASN A 42 19.82 2.64 -17.31
CA ASN A 42 19.46 3.98 -17.79
C ASN A 42 20.57 5.02 -17.58
N ALA A 43 21.74 4.61 -17.13
CA ALA A 43 22.89 5.49 -16.86
C ALA A 43 22.55 6.75 -16.03
N MET A 44 21.68 6.58 -15.01
CA MET A 44 21.30 7.66 -14.09
C MET A 44 22.34 7.92 -13.00
N LEU A 45 23.19 6.93 -12.75
CA LEU A 45 24.29 7.02 -11.78
C LEU A 45 25.63 6.94 -12.50
N PRO A 46 26.69 7.52 -11.91
CA PRO A 46 28.04 7.34 -12.43
C PRO A 46 28.39 5.85 -12.57
N ALA A 47 29.14 5.50 -13.60
CA ALA A 47 29.52 4.10 -13.88
C ALA A 47 30.32 3.46 -12.73
N TYR A 48 31.08 4.26 -11.98
CA TYR A 48 31.86 3.82 -10.82
C TYR A 48 31.07 3.67 -9.53
N SER A 49 29.74 3.89 -9.54
CA SER A 49 28.90 3.72 -8.35
C SER A 49 28.93 2.28 -7.87
N THR A 50 29.19 2.08 -6.58
CA THR A 50 29.18 0.76 -5.94
C THR A 50 27.76 0.22 -5.77
N THR A 51 27.59 -1.09 -5.62
CA THR A 51 26.29 -1.72 -5.32
C THR A 51 25.67 -1.10 -4.08
N GLY A 52 26.45 -0.84 -3.01
CA GLY A 52 25.97 -0.20 -1.80
C GLY A 52 25.41 1.21 -2.03
N GLN A 53 26.07 2.02 -2.87
CA GLN A 53 25.54 3.34 -3.24
C GLN A 53 24.24 3.23 -4.03
N ARG A 54 24.15 2.29 -4.97
CA ARG A 54 22.94 2.06 -5.79
C ARG A 54 21.76 1.62 -4.92
N THR A 55 21.97 0.71 -3.97
CA THR A 55 20.92 0.26 -3.05
C THR A 55 20.44 1.36 -2.11
N LEU A 56 21.35 2.21 -1.59
CA LEU A 56 20.99 3.39 -0.79
C LEU A 56 20.13 4.37 -1.58
N ILE A 57 20.57 4.74 -2.78
CA ILE A 57 19.84 5.66 -3.66
C ILE A 57 18.48 5.08 -4.03
N LEU A 58 18.41 3.78 -4.34
CA LEU A 58 17.15 3.10 -4.62
C LEU A 58 16.23 3.11 -3.39
N GLY A 59 16.76 2.87 -2.19
CA GLY A 59 15.99 2.94 -0.95
C GLY A 59 15.38 4.33 -0.72
N VAL A 60 16.16 5.39 -0.95
CA VAL A 60 15.66 6.77 -0.91
C VAL A 60 14.58 6.98 -1.98
N LEU A 61 14.85 6.61 -3.23
CA LEU A 61 13.90 6.78 -4.34
C LEU A 61 12.55 6.08 -4.08
N LEU A 62 12.58 4.84 -3.62
CA LEU A 62 11.38 4.08 -3.28
C LEU A 62 10.63 4.63 -2.06
N SER A 63 11.29 5.42 -1.21
CA SER A 63 10.67 6.08 -0.06
C SER A 63 9.99 7.40 -0.41
N MET A 64 10.39 8.06 -1.52
CA MET A 64 9.89 9.40 -1.87
C MET A 64 8.37 9.43 -2.05
N TYR A 65 7.82 8.47 -2.78
CA TYR A 65 6.39 8.42 -3.05
C TYR A 65 5.55 8.20 -1.77
N PRO A 66 5.77 7.16 -0.94
CA PRO A 66 4.99 7.01 0.29
C PRO A 66 5.26 8.13 1.32
N LEU A 67 6.43 8.74 1.31
CA LEU A 67 6.69 9.94 2.12
C LEU A 67 5.81 11.10 1.64
N GLY A 68 5.70 11.32 0.34
CA GLY A 68 4.78 12.28 -0.25
C GLY A 68 3.33 12.00 0.13
N GLN A 69 2.89 10.75 0.03
CA GLN A 69 1.55 10.31 0.40
C GLN A 69 1.26 10.50 1.89
N PHE A 70 2.24 10.24 2.75
CA PHE A 70 2.13 10.47 4.20
C PHE A 70 1.87 11.94 4.52
N LEU A 71 2.54 12.85 3.82
CA LEU A 71 2.40 14.30 4.03
C LEU A 71 1.15 14.87 3.34
N GLY A 72 0.82 14.39 2.15
CA GLY A 72 -0.24 14.95 1.29
C GLY A 72 -1.64 14.49 1.65
N SER A 73 -1.82 13.20 2.02
CA SER A 73 -3.14 12.63 2.22
C SER A 73 -4.02 13.34 3.26
N PRO A 74 -3.51 13.74 4.45
CA PRO A 74 -4.33 14.46 5.41
C PRO A 74 -4.74 15.86 4.93
N VAL A 75 -3.84 16.53 4.20
CA VAL A 75 -4.09 17.88 3.67
C VAL A 75 -5.16 17.85 2.60
N ILE A 76 -5.01 16.96 1.63
CA ILE A 76 -5.95 16.84 0.51
C ILE A 76 -7.30 16.31 1.00
N GLY A 77 -7.31 15.39 1.97
CA GLY A 77 -8.52 14.92 2.62
C GLY A 77 -9.30 16.09 3.26
N ALA A 78 -8.65 16.85 4.14
CA ALA A 78 -9.27 18.00 4.80
C ALA A 78 -9.70 19.11 3.81
N LEU A 79 -8.93 19.32 2.74
CA LEU A 79 -9.30 20.26 1.69
C LEU A 79 -10.58 19.81 0.95
N SER A 80 -10.73 18.52 0.70
CA SER A 80 -11.91 17.96 0.01
C SER A 80 -13.20 18.12 0.82
N ASP A 81 -13.10 18.06 2.15
CA ASP A 81 -14.24 18.25 3.04
C ASP A 81 -14.71 19.71 3.09
N ARG A 82 -13.86 20.67 2.67
CA ARG A 82 -14.19 22.11 2.60
C ARG A 82 -14.63 22.58 1.24
N VAL A 83 -13.90 22.21 0.18
CA VAL A 83 -14.05 22.76 -1.18
C VAL A 83 -14.95 21.87 -2.04
N GLY A 84 -15.22 20.64 -1.59
CA GLY A 84 -15.97 19.63 -2.33
C GLY A 84 -15.06 18.58 -2.97
N ARG A 85 -15.55 17.33 -2.98
CA ARG A 85 -14.74 16.17 -3.39
C ARG A 85 -14.36 16.23 -4.87
N ARG A 86 -15.26 16.69 -5.75
CA ARG A 86 -15.02 16.75 -7.20
C ARG A 86 -13.88 17.71 -7.55
N SER A 87 -13.93 18.94 -7.02
CA SER A 87 -12.94 19.98 -7.33
C SER A 87 -11.53 19.54 -6.89
N VAL A 88 -11.41 18.98 -5.68
CA VAL A 88 -10.13 18.53 -5.16
C VAL A 88 -9.65 17.27 -5.89
N LEU A 89 -10.55 16.36 -6.31
CA LEU A 89 -10.20 15.18 -7.10
C LEU A 89 -9.66 15.58 -8.48
N ILE A 90 -10.28 16.54 -9.16
CA ILE A 90 -9.80 17.07 -10.45
C ILE A 90 -8.41 17.71 -10.27
N PHE A 91 -8.24 18.56 -9.25
CA PHE A 91 -6.95 19.17 -8.96
C PHE A 91 -5.85 18.12 -8.65
N SER A 92 -6.18 17.13 -7.81
CA SER A 92 -5.28 16.03 -7.46
C SER A 92 -4.87 15.22 -8.70
N LEU A 93 -5.84 14.83 -9.57
CA LEU A 93 -5.54 14.11 -10.81
C LEU A 93 -4.68 14.93 -11.78
N ALA A 94 -4.95 16.25 -11.92
CA ALA A 94 -4.14 17.13 -12.75
C ALA A 94 -2.71 17.27 -12.23
N ALA A 95 -2.55 17.47 -10.93
CA ALA A 95 -1.23 17.54 -10.28
C ALA A 95 -0.47 16.21 -10.39
N THR A 96 -1.13 15.07 -10.13
CA THR A 96 -0.54 13.73 -10.30
C THR A 96 -0.11 13.52 -11.75
N SER A 97 -0.93 13.89 -12.73
CA SER A 97 -0.58 13.82 -14.16
C SER A 97 0.68 14.62 -14.48
N ALA A 98 0.81 15.84 -13.95
CA ALA A 98 2.00 16.66 -14.14
C ALA A 98 3.25 16.01 -13.53
N TRP A 99 3.15 15.41 -12.34
CA TRP A 99 4.26 14.72 -11.72
C TRP A 99 4.66 13.45 -12.48
N TYR A 100 3.71 12.66 -13.00
CA TYR A 100 4.03 11.49 -13.84
C TYR A 100 4.70 11.90 -15.16
N ALA A 101 4.31 13.03 -15.76
CA ALA A 101 5.03 13.60 -16.90
C ALA A 101 6.48 13.96 -16.52
N LEU A 102 6.69 14.58 -15.35
CA LEU A 102 8.03 14.91 -14.86
C LEU A 102 8.86 13.65 -14.52
N ILE A 103 8.25 12.57 -14.00
CA ILE A 103 8.92 11.28 -13.84
C ILE A 103 9.38 10.76 -15.21
N ALA A 104 8.50 10.72 -16.22
CA ALA A 104 8.86 10.26 -17.56
C ALA A 104 9.97 11.12 -18.20
N ILE A 105 9.90 12.44 -18.05
CA ILE A 105 10.92 13.39 -18.50
C ILE A 105 12.25 13.13 -17.77
N SER A 106 12.23 12.97 -16.42
CA SER A 106 13.44 12.72 -15.64
C SER A 106 14.18 11.46 -16.06
N LEU A 107 13.43 10.42 -16.44
CA LEU A 107 13.99 9.17 -16.98
C LEU A 107 14.57 9.35 -18.38
N THR A 108 13.98 10.22 -19.19
CA THR A 108 14.44 10.53 -20.55
C THR A 108 15.74 11.32 -20.51
N ILE A 109 15.80 12.37 -19.67
CA ILE A 109 17.00 13.23 -19.51
C ILE A 109 18.02 12.67 -18.50
N ARG A 110 17.70 11.53 -17.87
CA ARG A 110 18.56 10.82 -16.90
C ARG A 110 18.90 11.66 -15.66
N SER A 111 17.93 12.42 -15.14
CA SER A 111 18.12 13.30 -13.97
C SER A 111 17.58 12.63 -12.71
N LEU A 112 18.47 12.13 -11.86
CA LEU A 112 18.09 11.55 -10.57
C LEU A 112 17.44 12.58 -9.61
N PRO A 113 17.95 13.84 -9.47
CA PRO A 113 17.30 14.82 -8.61
C PRO A 113 15.86 15.12 -9.03
N LEU A 114 15.59 15.26 -10.34
CA LEU A 114 14.25 15.48 -10.85
C LEU A 114 13.36 14.26 -10.59
N LEU A 115 13.89 13.03 -10.71
CA LEU A 115 13.15 11.79 -10.42
C LEU A 115 12.75 11.72 -8.95
N LEU A 116 13.63 12.08 -8.02
CA LEU A 116 13.33 12.11 -6.57
C LEU A 116 12.24 13.13 -6.25
N VAL A 117 12.36 14.36 -6.75
CA VAL A 117 11.37 15.41 -6.53
C VAL A 117 10.02 15.07 -7.15
N SER A 118 10.01 14.55 -8.37
CA SER A 118 8.77 14.19 -9.06
C SER A 118 8.08 12.98 -8.42
N SER A 119 8.83 12.00 -7.91
CA SER A 119 8.27 10.88 -7.15
C SER A 119 7.65 11.33 -5.82
N LEU A 120 8.30 12.25 -5.11
CA LEU A 120 7.74 12.86 -3.90
C LEU A 120 6.46 13.64 -4.21
N GLY A 121 6.49 14.49 -5.25
CA GLY A 121 5.35 15.28 -5.68
C GLY A 121 4.17 14.44 -6.14
N ALA A 122 4.43 13.34 -6.85
CA ALA A 122 3.41 12.37 -7.22
C ALA A 122 2.73 11.79 -5.97
N GLY A 123 3.51 11.38 -4.97
CA GLY A 123 2.97 10.91 -3.69
C GLY A 123 2.11 11.94 -2.97
N VAL A 124 2.58 13.21 -2.88
CA VAL A 124 1.81 14.29 -2.26
C VAL A 124 0.46 14.49 -2.94
N SER A 125 0.43 14.41 -4.27
CA SER A 125 -0.78 14.66 -5.07
C SER A 125 -1.72 13.46 -5.14
N GLU A 126 -1.25 12.24 -4.92
CA GLU A 126 -2.03 11.00 -5.13
C GLU A 126 -3.00 10.67 -3.98
N ALA A 127 -3.41 11.67 -3.22
CA ALA A 127 -4.57 11.54 -2.35
C ALA A 127 -5.90 11.32 -3.11
N ASN A 128 -5.89 11.31 -4.45
CA ASN A 128 -7.03 10.93 -5.29
C ASN A 128 -7.61 9.56 -4.90
N ILE A 129 -6.76 8.62 -4.45
CA ILE A 129 -7.22 7.32 -3.91
C ILE A 129 -8.09 7.53 -2.67
N VAL A 130 -7.62 8.32 -1.70
CA VAL A 130 -8.35 8.62 -0.46
C VAL A 130 -9.63 9.38 -0.75
N LEU A 131 -9.59 10.34 -1.69
CA LEU A 131 -10.75 11.09 -2.13
C LEU A 131 -11.80 10.21 -2.79
N ALA A 132 -11.38 9.30 -3.68
CA ALA A 132 -12.27 8.36 -4.33
C ALA A 132 -12.91 7.38 -3.32
N GLN A 133 -12.13 6.87 -2.37
CA GLN A 133 -12.65 6.04 -1.28
C GLN A 133 -13.66 6.79 -0.41
N GLY A 134 -13.37 8.03 -0.06
CA GLY A 134 -14.30 8.90 0.68
C GLY A 134 -15.60 9.15 -0.10
N ALA A 135 -15.49 9.49 -1.39
CA ALA A 135 -16.66 9.72 -2.24
C ALA A 135 -17.54 8.46 -2.44
N ILE A 136 -16.93 7.26 -2.42
CA ILE A 136 -17.67 5.99 -2.41
C ILE A 136 -18.34 5.79 -1.06
N ALA A 137 -17.64 6.06 0.05
CA ALA A 137 -18.19 5.94 1.39
C ALA A 137 -19.40 6.83 1.63
N ASP A 138 -19.35 8.07 1.15
CA ASP A 138 -20.45 9.06 1.27
C ASP A 138 -21.72 8.61 0.53
N ARG A 139 -21.57 7.81 -0.54
CA ARG A 139 -22.67 7.25 -1.33
C ARG A 139 -23.12 5.86 -0.89
N ALA A 140 -22.36 5.21 -0.02
CA ALA A 140 -22.63 3.86 0.45
C ALA A 140 -23.68 3.88 1.57
N GLY A 141 -24.91 3.45 1.27
CA GLY A 141 -25.86 3.10 2.32
C GLY A 141 -25.37 1.91 3.17
N PRO A 142 -25.90 1.72 4.41
CA PRO A 142 -25.41 0.68 5.33
C PRO A 142 -25.35 -0.73 4.73
N GLU A 143 -26.37 -1.11 3.94
CA GLU A 143 -26.49 -2.45 3.32
C GLU A 143 -25.54 -2.66 2.13
N ALA A 144 -25.18 -1.60 1.40
CA ALA A 144 -24.31 -1.69 0.24
C ALA A 144 -22.82 -1.46 0.57
N ARG A 145 -22.52 -0.97 1.77
CA ARG A 145 -21.18 -0.50 2.16
C ARG A 145 -20.11 -1.57 2.03
N GLU A 146 -20.38 -2.76 2.55
CA GLU A 146 -19.43 -3.88 2.50
C GLU A 146 -19.07 -4.24 1.04
N ARG A 147 -20.08 -4.35 0.17
CA ARG A 147 -19.90 -4.67 -1.24
C ARG A 147 -19.14 -3.57 -2.01
N LEU A 148 -19.48 -2.30 -1.79
CA LEU A 148 -18.82 -1.19 -2.46
C LEU A 148 -17.35 -1.06 -2.04
N PHE A 149 -17.03 -1.30 -0.77
CA PHE A 149 -15.65 -1.37 -0.30
C PHE A 149 -14.92 -2.61 -0.86
N GLY A 150 -15.61 -3.72 -1.05
CA GLY A 150 -15.07 -4.90 -1.75
C GLY A 150 -14.56 -4.57 -3.16
N TYR A 151 -15.26 -3.71 -3.91
CA TYR A 151 -14.79 -3.27 -5.23
C TYR A 151 -13.56 -2.35 -5.15
N ILE A 152 -13.38 -1.58 -4.06
CA ILE A 152 -12.15 -0.80 -3.82
C ILE A 152 -10.94 -1.76 -3.72
N TYR A 153 -11.06 -2.80 -2.88
CA TYR A 153 -10.00 -3.80 -2.73
C TYR A 153 -9.74 -4.58 -4.02
N LEU A 154 -10.78 -4.89 -4.79
CA LEU A 154 -10.63 -5.53 -6.10
C LEU A 154 -9.85 -4.63 -7.07
N SER A 155 -10.19 -3.34 -7.15
CA SER A 155 -9.50 -2.36 -8.00
C SER A 155 -8.01 -2.26 -7.63
N ALA A 156 -7.70 -2.15 -6.33
CA ALA A 156 -6.33 -2.12 -5.84
C ALA A 156 -5.58 -3.43 -6.16
N SER A 157 -6.20 -4.59 -5.92
CA SER A 157 -5.56 -5.90 -6.18
C SER A 157 -5.25 -6.09 -7.66
N LEU A 158 -6.18 -5.74 -8.55
CA LEU A 158 -5.94 -5.79 -10.00
C LEU A 158 -4.80 -4.85 -10.41
N ALA A 159 -4.72 -3.66 -9.81
CA ALA A 159 -3.65 -2.70 -10.08
C ALA A 159 -2.27 -3.24 -9.67
N TYR A 160 -2.17 -3.93 -8.56
CA TYR A 160 -0.93 -4.58 -8.11
C TYR A 160 -0.49 -5.78 -8.99
N VAL A 161 -1.40 -6.35 -9.79
CA VAL A 161 -1.03 -7.34 -10.83
C VAL A 161 -0.65 -6.63 -12.13
N VAL A 162 -1.55 -5.77 -12.62
CA VAL A 162 -1.43 -5.15 -13.95
C VAL A 162 -0.29 -4.14 -13.97
N GLY A 163 -0.12 -3.33 -12.90
CA GLY A 163 0.91 -2.29 -12.84
C GLY A 163 2.32 -2.82 -13.05
N PRO A 164 2.82 -3.73 -12.22
CA PRO A 164 4.15 -4.30 -12.40
C PRO A 164 4.31 -5.01 -13.75
N LEU A 165 3.33 -5.83 -14.18
CA LEU A 165 3.40 -6.54 -15.46
C LEU A 165 3.49 -5.57 -16.64
N ALA A 166 2.57 -4.61 -16.72
CA ALA A 166 2.57 -3.61 -17.78
C ALA A 166 3.84 -2.75 -17.70
N GLY A 167 4.21 -2.30 -16.48
CA GLY A 167 5.41 -1.51 -16.25
C GLY A 167 6.68 -2.19 -16.71
N GLY A 168 6.87 -3.46 -16.34
CA GLY A 168 8.04 -4.23 -16.73
C GLY A 168 8.11 -4.54 -18.22
N LYS A 169 6.97 -4.89 -18.82
CA LYS A 169 6.91 -5.17 -20.27
C LYS A 169 7.14 -3.89 -21.10
N LEU A 170 6.54 -2.76 -20.72
CA LEU A 170 6.73 -1.47 -21.40
C LEU A 170 8.13 -0.87 -21.18
N ALA A 171 8.84 -1.27 -20.13
CA ALA A 171 10.21 -0.87 -19.88
C ALA A 171 11.26 -1.74 -20.58
N ASP A 172 10.86 -2.89 -21.13
CA ASP A 172 11.77 -3.89 -21.70
C ASP A 172 12.01 -3.66 -23.19
N ARG A 173 13.18 -3.12 -23.53
CA ARG A 173 13.61 -2.91 -24.92
C ARG A 173 13.75 -4.21 -25.73
N GLY A 174 13.87 -5.35 -25.09
CA GLY A 174 13.91 -6.65 -25.75
C GLY A 174 12.58 -7.03 -26.42
N LEU A 175 11.45 -6.43 -25.96
CA LEU A 175 10.13 -6.68 -26.53
C LEU A 175 9.81 -5.75 -27.71
N ALA A 176 10.26 -4.48 -27.64
CA ALA A 176 10.11 -3.53 -28.75
C ALA A 176 11.20 -2.45 -28.64
N SER A 177 11.77 -2.04 -29.77
CA SER A 177 12.90 -1.08 -29.80
C SER A 177 12.57 0.30 -29.24
N TRP A 178 11.31 0.73 -29.30
CA TRP A 178 10.82 2.01 -28.77
C TRP A 178 10.41 1.93 -27.29
N PHE A 179 10.39 0.74 -26.67
CA PHE A 179 10.18 0.58 -25.23
C PHE A 179 11.40 1.03 -24.44
N GLY A 180 11.17 1.42 -23.20
CA GLY A 180 12.22 1.81 -22.27
C GLY A 180 11.66 2.29 -20.95
N TYR A 181 12.52 2.61 -20.02
CA TYR A 181 12.12 3.02 -18.65
C TYR A 181 11.13 4.20 -18.61
N PRO A 182 11.11 5.19 -19.51
CA PRO A 182 10.09 6.24 -19.54
C PRO A 182 8.72 5.77 -20.02
N THR A 183 8.65 4.73 -20.87
CA THR A 183 7.42 4.32 -21.59
C THR A 183 6.25 4.00 -20.65
N PRO A 184 6.41 3.21 -19.56
CA PRO A 184 5.31 2.92 -18.66
C PRO A 184 4.74 4.18 -17.98
N TYR A 185 5.56 5.19 -17.71
CA TYR A 185 5.12 6.44 -17.08
C TYR A 185 4.34 7.33 -18.06
N TRP A 186 4.71 7.35 -19.35
CA TRP A 186 3.90 7.97 -20.39
C TRP A 186 2.55 7.28 -20.55
N ALA A 187 2.50 5.94 -20.47
CA ALA A 187 1.25 5.20 -20.51
C ALA A 187 0.35 5.52 -19.31
N VAL A 188 0.90 5.56 -18.10
CA VAL A 188 0.15 5.95 -16.88
C VAL A 188 -0.34 7.39 -16.98
N LEU A 189 0.48 8.31 -17.49
CA LEU A 189 0.06 9.69 -17.75
C LEU A 189 -1.17 9.73 -18.68
N GLY A 190 -1.17 8.96 -19.78
CA GLY A 190 -2.32 8.85 -20.67
C GLY A 190 -3.58 8.38 -19.95
N LEU A 191 -3.45 7.36 -19.07
CA LEU A 191 -4.57 6.89 -18.24
C LEU A 191 -5.04 7.94 -17.23
N LEU A 192 -4.12 8.64 -16.56
CA LEU A 192 -4.45 9.71 -15.60
C LEU A 192 -5.18 10.87 -16.29
N VAL A 193 -4.75 11.30 -17.48
CA VAL A 193 -5.41 12.34 -18.27
C VAL A 193 -6.80 11.88 -18.72
N ALA A 194 -6.93 10.63 -19.15
CA ALA A 194 -8.24 10.07 -19.50
C ALA A 194 -9.18 10.05 -18.29
N MET A 195 -8.69 9.69 -17.10
CA MET A 195 -9.46 9.73 -15.85
C MET A 195 -9.80 11.17 -15.46
N LEU A 196 -8.86 12.10 -15.60
CA LEU A 196 -9.09 13.53 -15.34
C LEU A 196 -10.26 14.07 -16.20
N VAL A 197 -10.23 13.80 -17.49
CA VAL A 197 -11.29 14.22 -18.43
C VAL A 197 -12.61 13.55 -18.06
N TRP A 198 -12.59 12.24 -17.79
CA TRP A 198 -13.81 11.51 -17.42
C TRP A 198 -14.43 12.04 -16.12
N VAL A 199 -13.63 12.22 -15.07
CA VAL A 199 -14.11 12.79 -13.80
C VAL A 199 -14.61 14.23 -13.99
N ALA A 200 -13.93 15.03 -14.79
CA ALA A 200 -14.34 16.40 -15.07
C ALA A 200 -15.71 16.48 -15.80
N VAL A 201 -16.01 15.52 -16.68
CA VAL A 201 -17.25 15.48 -17.45
C VAL A 201 -18.37 14.75 -16.71
N ALA A 202 -18.09 13.57 -16.17
CA ALA A 202 -19.12 12.64 -15.70
C ALA A 202 -19.36 12.69 -14.19
N PHE A 203 -18.36 13.06 -13.37
CA PHE A 203 -18.51 13.04 -11.92
C PHE A 203 -19.19 14.30 -11.39
N ARG A 204 -20.33 14.12 -10.73
CA ARG A 204 -21.06 15.22 -10.08
C ARG A 204 -20.83 15.19 -8.57
N ASP A 205 -20.66 16.36 -7.98
CA ASP A 205 -20.45 16.48 -6.53
C ASP A 205 -21.74 16.13 -5.78
N VAL A 206 -21.60 15.38 -4.70
CA VAL A 206 -22.66 15.27 -3.69
C VAL A 206 -22.37 16.35 -2.67
N ARG A 207 -23.32 17.23 -2.40
CA ARG A 207 -23.19 18.23 -1.33
C ARG A 207 -22.92 17.50 -0.01
N VAL A 208 -21.68 17.60 0.45
CA VAL A 208 -21.30 17.21 1.80
C VAL A 208 -21.41 18.48 2.65
N GLU A 209 -22.03 18.40 3.81
CA GLU A 209 -21.98 19.48 4.79
C GLU A 209 -20.52 19.81 5.08
N SER A 210 -20.13 21.07 4.87
CA SER A 210 -18.74 21.51 4.97
C SER A 210 -18.22 21.29 6.40
N SER A 211 -17.28 20.36 6.55
CA SER A 211 -16.56 20.20 7.81
C SER A 211 -15.59 21.36 8.02
N GLN A 212 -15.55 21.91 9.23
CA GLN A 212 -14.60 22.95 9.62
C GLN A 212 -13.23 22.40 10.04
N SER A 213 -12.88 21.18 9.64
CA SER A 213 -11.60 20.55 9.99
C SER A 213 -10.41 21.42 9.53
N PRO A 214 -9.41 21.66 10.36
CA PRO A 214 -8.25 22.46 9.98
C PRO A 214 -7.44 21.76 8.89
N VAL A 215 -7.18 22.47 7.78
CA VAL A 215 -6.25 22.00 6.75
C VAL A 215 -4.84 22.24 7.24
N SER A 216 -4.09 21.18 7.54
CA SER A 216 -2.74 21.32 8.08
C SER A 216 -1.81 20.21 7.61
N PHE A 217 -0.64 20.59 7.10
CA PHE A 217 0.44 19.62 6.82
C PHE A 217 0.96 18.93 8.10
N THR A 218 0.72 19.52 9.26
CA THR A 218 1.10 18.92 10.54
C THR A 218 0.13 17.84 11.01
N GLN A 219 -0.99 17.61 10.30
CA GLN A 219 -1.98 16.61 10.70
C GLN A 219 -1.40 15.19 10.71
N ALA A 220 -0.53 14.85 9.77
CA ALA A 220 0.18 13.57 9.78
C ALA A 220 1.05 13.41 11.03
N LEU A 221 1.74 14.47 11.43
CA LEU A 221 2.53 14.50 12.68
C LEU A 221 1.63 14.49 13.92
N ALA A 222 0.48 15.17 13.88
CA ALA A 222 -0.51 15.14 14.94
C ALA A 222 -1.10 13.74 15.14
N ASN A 223 -1.36 13.00 14.05
CA ASN A 223 -1.78 11.61 14.11
C ASN A 223 -0.70 10.72 14.77
N LEU A 224 0.59 10.92 14.44
CA LEU A 224 1.68 10.21 15.11
C LEU A 224 1.77 10.56 16.59
N LYS A 225 1.55 11.84 16.96
CA LYS A 225 1.44 12.24 18.37
C LYS A 225 0.26 11.54 19.04
N GLY A 226 -0.89 11.44 18.36
CA GLY A 226 -2.07 10.68 18.81
C GLY A 226 -1.75 9.20 19.10
N VAL A 227 -0.92 8.57 18.27
CA VAL A 227 -0.42 7.21 18.50
C VAL A 227 0.34 7.08 19.82
N ILE A 228 1.23 8.04 20.12
CA ILE A 228 2.06 8.03 21.33
C ILE A 228 1.22 8.30 22.58
N THR A 229 0.22 9.18 22.47
CA THR A 229 -0.62 9.62 23.59
C THR A 229 -1.78 8.67 23.89
N ALA A 230 -2.18 7.80 22.97
CA ALA A 230 -3.28 6.85 23.14
C ALA A 230 -2.89 5.70 24.09
N ARG A 231 -3.00 5.94 25.42
CA ARG A 231 -2.53 5.01 26.47
C ARG A 231 -3.03 3.57 26.30
N GLY A 232 -4.27 3.36 25.86
CA GLY A 232 -4.88 2.04 25.68
C GLY A 232 -4.43 1.31 24.39
N LEU A 233 -4.09 2.03 23.33
CA LEU A 233 -3.79 1.48 22.00
C LEU A 233 -2.29 1.52 21.65
N ARG A 234 -1.49 2.22 22.45
CA ARG A 234 -0.06 2.47 22.14
C ARG A 234 0.72 1.20 21.84
N ARG A 235 0.54 0.14 22.62
CA ARG A 235 1.22 -1.15 22.40
C ARG A 235 0.78 -1.78 21.08
N LEU A 236 -0.51 -1.71 20.74
CA LEU A 236 -1.04 -2.24 19.49
C LEU A 236 -0.51 -1.48 18.28
N TYR A 237 -0.44 -0.16 18.37
CA TYR A 237 0.18 0.69 17.34
C TYR A 237 1.64 0.35 17.13
N LEU A 238 2.41 0.14 18.21
CA LEU A 238 3.82 -0.24 18.08
C LEU A 238 3.97 -1.60 17.37
N VAL A 239 3.16 -2.59 17.75
CA VAL A 239 3.14 -3.90 17.09
C VAL A 239 2.79 -3.76 15.62
N ASN A 240 1.72 -3.04 15.31
CA ASN A 240 1.32 -2.81 13.91
C ASN A 240 2.41 -2.11 13.11
N PHE A 241 3.06 -1.09 13.69
CA PHE A 241 4.17 -0.41 13.04
C PHE A 241 5.32 -1.35 12.69
N VAL A 242 5.73 -2.21 13.64
CA VAL A 242 6.80 -3.20 13.41
C VAL A 242 6.40 -4.20 12.32
N ILE A 243 5.16 -4.68 12.33
CA ILE A 243 4.64 -5.60 11.31
C ILE A 243 4.54 -4.91 9.94
N TYR A 244 4.01 -3.68 9.88
CA TYR A 244 3.94 -2.91 8.62
C TYR A 244 5.34 -2.64 8.06
N LEU A 245 6.29 -2.21 8.91
CA LEU A 245 7.67 -2.01 8.51
C LEU A 245 8.29 -3.30 7.95
N SER A 246 8.04 -4.43 8.60
CA SER A 246 8.49 -5.74 8.15
C SER A 246 7.94 -6.09 6.77
N VAL A 247 6.62 -6.04 6.61
CA VAL A 247 5.94 -6.48 5.38
C VAL A 247 6.31 -5.57 4.20
N PHE A 248 6.16 -4.25 4.37
CA PHE A 248 6.48 -3.32 3.29
C PHE A 248 7.99 -3.31 2.97
N GLY A 249 8.83 -3.45 3.99
CA GLY A 249 10.28 -3.55 3.80
C GLY A 249 10.68 -4.79 3.03
N PHE A 250 10.11 -5.94 3.37
CA PHE A 250 10.37 -7.19 2.65
C PHE A 250 10.01 -7.08 1.17
N PHE A 251 8.78 -6.68 0.83
CA PHE A 251 8.36 -6.58 -0.58
C PHE A 251 9.07 -5.47 -1.36
N ARG A 252 9.63 -4.47 -0.68
CA ARG A 252 10.40 -3.41 -1.30
C ARG A 252 11.83 -3.83 -1.62
N VAL A 253 12.43 -4.66 -0.76
CA VAL A 253 13.79 -5.16 -0.94
C VAL A 253 13.82 -6.46 -1.75
N TYR A 254 12.76 -7.24 -1.76
CA TYR A 254 12.70 -8.49 -2.52
C TYR A 254 13.08 -8.32 -4.00
N PRO A 255 12.59 -7.31 -4.76
CA PRO A 255 13.07 -7.03 -6.11
C PRO A 255 14.57 -6.71 -6.18
N MET A 256 15.16 -6.05 -5.15
CA MET A 256 16.61 -5.81 -5.09
C MET A 256 17.39 -7.14 -5.03
N TYR A 257 16.91 -8.06 -4.21
CA TYR A 257 17.48 -9.41 -4.11
C TYR A 257 17.39 -10.18 -5.43
N LEU A 258 16.27 -10.08 -6.16
CA LEU A 258 16.11 -10.71 -7.47
C LEU A 258 17.11 -10.19 -8.50
N VAL A 259 17.37 -8.89 -8.49
CA VAL A 259 18.32 -8.27 -9.43
C VAL A 259 19.77 -8.60 -9.07
N ASP A 260 20.13 -8.54 -7.79
CA ASP A 260 21.51 -8.72 -7.33
C ASP A 260 21.94 -10.19 -7.39
N GLU A 261 21.14 -11.10 -6.86
CA GLU A 261 21.49 -12.52 -6.73
C GLU A 261 21.26 -13.31 -8.03
N PHE A 262 20.15 -13.03 -8.72
CA PHE A 262 19.73 -13.80 -9.92
C PHE A 262 19.90 -13.02 -11.20
N HIS A 263 20.41 -11.79 -11.18
CA HIS A 263 20.63 -10.91 -12.31
C HIS A 263 19.40 -10.74 -13.23
N LEU A 264 18.20 -10.75 -12.64
CA LEU A 264 16.95 -10.67 -13.37
C LEU A 264 16.75 -9.28 -13.99
N GLY A 265 16.28 -9.24 -15.24
CA GLY A 265 15.88 -8.01 -15.93
C GLY A 265 14.49 -7.52 -15.50
N VAL A 266 14.13 -6.32 -15.93
CA VAL A 266 12.91 -5.61 -15.55
C VAL A 266 11.63 -6.44 -15.77
N SER A 267 11.51 -7.13 -16.90
CA SER A 267 10.35 -7.97 -17.23
C SER A 267 10.17 -9.12 -16.25
N ARG A 268 11.25 -9.83 -15.89
CA ARG A 268 11.20 -10.95 -14.95
C ARG A 268 10.95 -10.51 -13.51
N VAL A 269 11.59 -9.43 -13.04
CA VAL A 269 11.33 -8.83 -11.72
C VAL A 269 9.86 -8.45 -11.59
N SER A 270 9.28 -7.87 -12.63
CA SER A 270 7.87 -7.48 -12.67
C SER A 270 6.91 -8.66 -12.58
N GLU A 271 7.25 -9.81 -13.15
CA GLU A 271 6.47 -11.05 -13.01
C GLU A 271 6.42 -11.51 -11.56
N PHE A 272 7.53 -11.46 -10.83
CA PHE A 272 7.56 -11.81 -9.40
C PHE A 272 6.76 -10.82 -8.54
N VAL A 273 6.89 -9.52 -8.81
CA VAL A 273 6.13 -8.50 -8.07
C VAL A 273 4.62 -8.67 -8.30
N ALA A 274 4.20 -8.92 -9.54
CA ALA A 274 2.80 -9.16 -9.87
C ALA A 274 2.27 -10.49 -9.28
N TYR A 275 3.09 -11.53 -9.26
CA TYR A 275 2.73 -12.84 -8.71
C TYR A 275 2.27 -12.75 -7.26
N VAL A 276 2.88 -11.89 -6.45
CA VAL A 276 2.52 -11.69 -5.03
C VAL A 276 1.03 -11.45 -4.84
N ALA A 277 0.39 -10.72 -5.75
CA ALA A 277 -1.02 -10.39 -5.64
C ALA A 277 -1.94 -11.63 -5.78
N VAL A 278 -1.54 -12.65 -6.53
CA VAL A 278 -2.36 -13.86 -6.75
C VAL A 278 -2.58 -14.64 -5.45
N PRO A 279 -1.55 -15.07 -4.70
CA PRO A 279 -1.72 -15.71 -3.40
C PRO A 279 -2.45 -14.82 -2.38
N ILE A 280 -2.24 -13.49 -2.43
CA ILE A 280 -2.96 -12.54 -1.57
C ILE A 280 -4.47 -12.60 -1.82
N VAL A 281 -4.89 -12.56 -3.08
CA VAL A 281 -6.32 -12.65 -3.44
C VAL A 281 -6.91 -14.00 -2.99
N ILE A 282 -6.21 -15.10 -3.24
CA ILE A 282 -6.62 -16.43 -2.82
C ILE A 282 -6.82 -16.50 -1.31
N ALA A 283 -5.85 -15.99 -0.54
CA ALA A 283 -5.91 -15.98 0.91
C ALA A 283 -7.04 -15.09 1.45
N ASN A 284 -7.25 -13.90 0.87
CA ASN A 284 -8.32 -12.98 1.28
C ASN A 284 -9.72 -13.58 1.01
N VAL A 285 -9.93 -14.25 -0.12
CA VAL A 285 -11.23 -14.82 -0.48
C VAL A 285 -11.60 -16.01 0.39
N TRP A 286 -10.66 -16.91 0.66
CA TRP A 286 -10.96 -18.18 1.33
C TRP A 286 -10.41 -18.30 2.73
N LEU A 287 -9.13 -17.91 2.94
CA LEU A 287 -8.42 -18.24 4.17
C LEU A 287 -8.72 -17.26 5.30
N VAL A 288 -8.76 -15.96 5.02
CA VAL A 288 -9.01 -14.92 6.03
C VAL A 288 -10.38 -15.11 6.67
N GLY A 289 -11.44 -15.28 5.86
CA GLY A 289 -12.79 -15.49 6.36
C GLY A 289 -12.97 -16.81 7.14
N ALA A 290 -12.28 -17.88 6.70
CA ALA A 290 -12.32 -19.17 7.41
C ALA A 290 -11.63 -19.11 8.78
N LEU A 291 -10.48 -18.43 8.85
CA LEU A 291 -9.73 -18.24 10.10
C LEU A 291 -10.45 -17.29 11.06
N ALA A 292 -11.03 -16.21 10.58
CA ALA A 292 -11.77 -15.24 11.39
C ALA A 292 -13.00 -15.84 12.12
N LYS A 293 -13.55 -16.95 11.60
CA LYS A 293 -14.61 -17.71 12.30
C LYS A 293 -14.10 -18.50 13.51
N ARG A 294 -12.80 -18.79 13.58
CA ARG A 294 -12.19 -19.67 14.60
C ARG A 294 -11.23 -18.93 15.53
N LEU A 295 -10.59 -17.87 15.05
CA LEU A 295 -9.55 -17.14 15.76
C LEU A 295 -9.97 -15.70 16.02
N THR A 296 -9.47 -15.14 17.13
CA THR A 296 -9.58 -13.70 17.39
C THR A 296 -8.58 -12.94 16.52
N PRO A 297 -8.80 -11.65 16.20
CA PRO A 297 -7.83 -10.85 15.44
C PRO A 297 -6.42 -10.85 16.06
N VAL A 298 -6.31 -10.83 17.38
CA VAL A 298 -5.02 -10.92 18.07
C VAL A 298 -4.33 -12.26 17.81
N ALA A 299 -5.06 -13.37 17.91
CA ALA A 299 -4.52 -14.69 17.61
C ALA A 299 -4.13 -14.80 16.12
N MET A 300 -4.93 -14.22 15.23
CA MET A 300 -4.60 -14.16 13.80
C MET A 300 -3.29 -13.41 13.56
N VAL A 301 -3.09 -12.25 14.21
CA VAL A 301 -1.82 -11.48 14.09
C VAL A 301 -0.65 -12.29 14.62
N ILE A 302 -0.78 -12.95 15.78
CA ILE A 302 0.29 -13.75 16.37
C ILE A 302 0.68 -14.90 15.43
N TYR A 303 -0.27 -15.76 15.07
CA TYR A 303 0.03 -16.93 14.25
C TYR A 303 0.47 -16.58 12.84
N SER A 304 -0.23 -15.64 12.18
CA SER A 304 0.15 -15.23 10.82
C SER A 304 1.44 -14.43 10.81
N GLY A 305 1.71 -13.57 11.79
CA GLY A 305 2.95 -12.81 11.88
C GLY A 305 4.18 -13.70 12.09
N VAL A 306 4.10 -14.68 12.98
CA VAL A 306 5.18 -15.67 13.17
C VAL A 306 5.36 -16.50 11.90
N ALA A 307 4.27 -17.04 11.34
CA ALA A 307 4.35 -17.83 10.11
C ALA A 307 4.93 -17.01 8.94
N THR A 308 4.47 -15.76 8.77
CA THR A 308 4.98 -14.86 7.73
C THR A 308 6.46 -14.59 7.90
N GLY A 309 6.93 -14.31 9.12
CA GLY A 309 8.34 -14.07 9.36
C GLY A 309 9.21 -15.30 9.06
N ILE A 310 8.77 -16.50 9.45
CA ILE A 310 9.45 -17.74 9.08
C ILE A 310 9.48 -17.93 7.56
N LEU A 311 8.34 -17.75 6.89
CA LEU A 311 8.23 -17.88 5.44
C LEU A 311 9.07 -16.83 4.69
N MET A 312 9.13 -15.59 5.17
CA MET A 312 10.04 -14.55 4.64
C MET A 312 11.51 -15.00 4.71
N ALA A 313 11.92 -15.63 5.82
CA ALA A 313 13.28 -16.12 5.95
C ALA A 313 13.59 -17.29 4.98
N THR A 314 12.60 -18.09 4.58
CA THR A 314 12.80 -19.16 3.60
C THR A 314 13.06 -18.67 2.18
N VAL A 315 12.75 -17.41 1.87
CA VAL A 315 12.89 -16.85 0.52
C VAL A 315 14.36 -16.76 0.07
N VAL A 316 15.30 -16.71 1.02
CA VAL A 316 16.75 -16.68 0.70
C VAL A 316 17.37 -18.07 0.51
N ILE A 317 16.62 -19.16 0.71
CA ILE A 317 17.13 -20.55 0.60
C ILE A 317 17.28 -21.02 -0.85
N PRO A 318 16.32 -20.74 -1.79
CA PRO A 318 16.42 -21.23 -3.15
C PRO A 318 17.64 -20.69 -3.88
N GLN A 319 18.39 -21.57 -4.53
CA GLN A 319 19.54 -21.23 -5.37
C GLN A 319 19.16 -21.05 -6.84
N ASN A 320 17.90 -21.25 -7.20
CA ASN A 320 17.39 -21.10 -8.55
C ASN A 320 16.09 -20.29 -8.58
N VAL A 321 15.86 -19.65 -9.71
CA VAL A 321 14.69 -18.76 -9.92
C VAL A 321 13.36 -19.49 -9.75
N ASN A 322 13.28 -20.78 -10.15
CA ASN A 322 12.04 -21.55 -10.05
C ASN A 322 11.62 -21.83 -8.60
N GLY A 323 12.59 -22.04 -7.70
CA GLY A 323 12.32 -22.24 -6.27
C GLY A 323 11.70 -21.02 -5.58
N LEU A 324 11.95 -19.82 -6.11
CA LEU A 324 11.41 -18.57 -5.56
C LEU A 324 9.89 -18.49 -5.64
N TRP A 325 9.27 -19.05 -6.66
CA TRP A 325 7.80 -19.09 -6.80
C TRP A 325 7.15 -19.84 -5.63
N PHE A 326 7.78 -20.93 -5.18
CA PHE A 326 7.25 -21.75 -4.09
C PHE A 326 7.43 -21.13 -2.70
N THR A 327 8.45 -20.31 -2.50
CA THR A 327 8.67 -19.63 -1.21
C THR A 327 7.90 -18.32 -1.10
N LEU A 328 7.78 -17.57 -2.21
CA LEU A 328 7.11 -16.27 -2.23
C LEU A 328 5.58 -16.40 -2.08
N GLY A 329 4.97 -17.43 -2.67
CA GLY A 329 3.52 -17.65 -2.61
C GLY A 329 2.99 -17.79 -1.17
N PRO A 330 3.49 -18.75 -0.37
CA PRO A 330 3.10 -18.88 1.04
C PRO A 330 3.40 -17.62 1.87
N THR A 331 4.52 -16.93 1.60
CA THR A 331 4.85 -15.65 2.26
C THR A 331 3.77 -14.61 2.00
N ALA A 332 3.34 -14.45 0.74
CA ALA A 332 2.27 -13.54 0.36
C ALA A 332 0.91 -13.90 1.00
N MET A 333 0.59 -15.20 1.11
CA MET A 333 -0.62 -15.66 1.83
C MET A 333 -0.58 -15.31 3.32
N GLY A 334 0.56 -15.46 3.99
CA GLY A 334 0.73 -15.07 5.38
C GLY A 334 0.50 -13.58 5.60
N VAL A 335 1.03 -12.74 4.72
CA VAL A 335 0.82 -11.28 4.73
C VAL A 335 -0.65 -10.91 4.54
N ALA A 336 -1.35 -11.59 3.63
CA ALA A 336 -2.79 -11.36 3.39
C ALA A 336 -3.67 -11.62 4.62
N ILE A 337 -3.23 -12.50 5.53
CA ILE A 337 -3.92 -12.74 6.80
C ILE A 337 -3.50 -11.70 7.84
N CYS A 338 -2.20 -11.36 7.88
CA CYS A 338 -1.61 -10.54 8.93
C CYS A 338 -2.09 -9.08 8.87
N LEU A 339 -2.02 -8.43 7.71
CA LEU A 339 -2.32 -7.00 7.57
C LEU A 339 -3.78 -6.62 7.92
N PRO A 340 -4.82 -7.30 7.39
CA PRO A 340 -6.19 -7.02 7.78
C PRO A 340 -6.45 -7.28 9.27
N SER A 341 -5.78 -8.29 9.84
CA SER A 341 -5.92 -8.62 11.26
C SER A 341 -5.32 -7.54 12.16
N CYS A 342 -4.22 -6.90 11.74
CA CYS A 342 -3.66 -5.73 12.43
C CYS A 342 -4.67 -4.56 12.49
N ALA A 343 -5.32 -4.26 11.37
CA ALA A 343 -6.35 -3.21 11.32
C ALA A 343 -7.58 -3.57 12.16
N ALA A 344 -8.06 -4.81 12.07
CA ALA A 344 -9.19 -5.30 12.85
C ALA A 344 -8.90 -5.27 14.36
N MET A 345 -7.69 -5.58 14.78
CA MET A 345 -7.26 -5.51 16.18
C MET A 345 -7.38 -4.09 16.76
N ILE A 346 -6.92 -3.07 16.03
CA ILE A 346 -7.08 -1.66 16.43
C ILE A 346 -8.56 -1.27 16.50
N SER A 347 -9.33 -1.60 15.44
CA SER A 347 -10.74 -1.26 15.35
C SER A 347 -11.56 -1.82 16.52
N LEU A 348 -11.29 -3.06 16.94
CA LEU A 348 -11.99 -3.71 18.05
C LEU A 348 -11.51 -3.25 19.45
N ALA A 349 -10.28 -2.76 19.55
CA ALA A 349 -9.74 -2.24 20.80
C ALA A 349 -10.11 -0.78 21.05
N ALA A 350 -10.43 -0.02 20.01
CA ALA A 350 -10.84 1.38 20.09
C ALA A 350 -12.27 1.52 20.65
N GLN A 351 -12.50 2.59 21.41
CA GLN A 351 -13.86 2.94 21.84
C GLN A 351 -14.70 3.40 20.64
N PRO A 352 -16.04 3.19 20.66
CA PRO A 352 -16.90 3.56 19.53
C PRO A 352 -16.76 5.01 19.05
N TYR A 353 -16.56 5.96 19.98
CA TYR A 353 -16.38 7.38 19.67
C TYR A 353 -14.96 7.74 19.19
N GLU A 354 -13.97 6.87 19.39
CA GLU A 354 -12.57 7.06 18.97
C GLU A 354 -12.21 6.24 17.72
N GLN A 355 -13.11 5.40 17.21
CA GLN A 355 -12.81 4.42 16.16
C GLN A 355 -12.28 5.08 14.89
N GLY A 356 -12.85 6.21 14.46
CA GLY A 356 -12.39 6.97 13.30
C GLY A 356 -10.96 7.48 13.47
N SER A 357 -10.67 8.09 14.63
CA SER A 357 -9.33 8.58 14.97
C SER A 357 -8.32 7.42 15.09
N ALA A 358 -8.72 6.32 15.72
CA ALA A 358 -7.88 5.14 15.88
C ALA A 358 -7.49 4.53 14.52
N MET A 359 -8.43 4.43 13.60
CA MET A 359 -8.15 3.93 12.24
C MET A 359 -7.31 4.91 11.41
N GLY A 360 -7.54 6.22 11.55
CA GLY A 360 -6.71 7.26 10.92
C GLY A 360 -5.26 7.22 11.41
N ASN A 361 -5.05 7.05 12.72
CA ASN A 361 -3.73 6.88 13.31
C ASN A 361 -3.04 5.61 12.79
N ASN A 362 -3.78 4.49 12.71
CA ASN A 362 -3.25 3.23 12.16
C ASN A 362 -2.85 3.36 10.68
N GLN A 363 -3.64 4.06 9.87
CA GLN A 363 -3.31 4.34 8.47
C GLN A 363 -2.05 5.20 8.34
N SER A 364 -1.92 6.24 9.18
CA SER A 364 -0.71 7.09 9.21
C SER A 364 0.53 6.28 9.59
N LEU A 365 0.41 5.34 10.55
CA LEU A 365 1.50 4.42 10.90
C LEU A 365 1.87 3.49 9.75
N GLN A 366 0.88 2.97 9.03
CA GLN A 366 1.10 2.10 7.88
C GLN A 366 1.90 2.82 6.79
N VAL A 367 1.47 4.01 6.37
CA VAL A 367 2.15 4.79 5.33
C VAL A 367 3.53 5.27 5.82
N GLY A 368 3.65 5.65 7.09
CA GLY A 368 4.92 6.01 7.70
C GLY A 368 5.92 4.84 7.75
N ALA A 369 5.45 3.64 8.11
CA ALA A 369 6.26 2.41 8.06
C ALA A 369 6.69 2.08 6.62
N GLU A 370 5.79 2.28 5.67
CA GLU A 370 6.07 2.09 4.26
C GLU A 370 7.14 3.05 3.74
N ALA A 371 7.07 4.33 4.09
CA ALA A 371 8.10 5.32 3.75
C ALA A 371 9.46 4.97 4.37
N LEU A 372 9.48 4.60 5.66
CA LEU A 372 10.70 4.25 6.37
C LEU A 372 11.30 2.94 5.85
N SER A 373 10.49 2.00 5.40
CA SER A 373 10.94 0.68 4.96
C SER A 373 11.91 0.73 3.78
N GLY A 374 11.73 1.69 2.86
CA GLY A 374 12.65 1.88 1.74
C GLY A 374 14.02 2.38 2.21
N LEU A 375 14.05 3.36 3.13
CA LEU A 375 15.30 3.90 3.69
C LEU A 375 16.05 2.82 4.47
N VAL A 376 15.36 2.13 5.38
CA VAL A 376 15.97 1.07 6.19
C VAL A 376 16.40 -0.10 5.31
N GLY A 377 15.56 -0.52 4.37
CA GLY A 377 15.85 -1.61 3.45
C GLY A 377 17.05 -1.31 2.55
N GLY A 378 17.10 -0.11 1.98
CA GLY A 378 18.23 0.33 1.14
C GLY A 378 19.55 0.44 1.93
N ALA A 379 19.51 0.95 3.16
CA ALA A 379 20.68 1.05 4.04
C ALA A 379 21.21 -0.34 4.43
N LEU A 380 20.35 -1.27 4.81
CA LEU A 380 20.75 -2.64 5.13
C LEU A 380 21.24 -3.40 3.90
N ALA A 381 20.60 -3.21 2.74
CA ALA A 381 21.01 -3.82 1.48
C ALA A 381 22.36 -3.28 0.98
N ALA A 382 22.75 -2.06 1.38
CA ALA A 382 24.06 -1.51 1.06
C ALA A 382 25.21 -2.29 1.73
N VAL A 383 24.93 -2.97 2.85
CA VAL A 383 25.90 -3.84 3.53
C VAL A 383 25.87 -5.24 2.91
N LEU A 384 24.67 -5.83 2.80
CA LEU A 384 24.44 -7.14 2.20
C LEU A 384 22.99 -7.24 1.73
N VAL A 385 22.72 -7.54 0.47
CA VAL A 385 21.36 -7.51 -0.11
C VAL A 385 20.41 -8.51 0.55
N LYS A 386 20.89 -9.63 1.08
CA LYS A 386 20.08 -10.61 1.85
C LYS A 386 19.75 -10.14 3.27
N LEU A 387 20.53 -9.23 3.84
CA LEU A 387 20.38 -8.80 5.24
C LEU A 387 19.01 -8.20 5.55
N PRO A 388 18.48 -7.23 4.77
CA PRO A 388 17.18 -6.66 5.09
C PRO A 388 16.03 -7.67 5.01
N LEU A 389 16.10 -8.68 4.12
CA LEU A 389 15.07 -9.73 4.07
C LEU A 389 14.98 -10.50 5.39
N LEU A 390 16.12 -10.85 5.97
CA LEU A 390 16.19 -11.55 7.26
C LEU A 390 15.81 -10.64 8.43
N VAL A 391 16.24 -9.37 8.41
CA VAL A 391 15.88 -8.38 9.43
C VAL A 391 14.36 -8.13 9.43
N PHE A 392 13.76 -7.94 8.27
CA PHE A 392 12.31 -7.77 8.17
C PHE A 392 11.55 -9.06 8.56
N ALA A 393 12.07 -10.24 8.23
CA ALA A 393 11.54 -11.51 8.71
C ALA A 393 11.54 -11.59 10.25
N ALA A 394 12.66 -11.23 10.87
CA ALA A 394 12.78 -11.16 12.34
C ALA A 394 11.83 -10.11 12.95
N CYS A 395 11.66 -8.95 12.31
CA CYS A 395 10.69 -7.93 12.73
C CYS A 395 9.24 -8.46 12.72
N ALA A 396 8.84 -9.26 11.71
CA ALA A 396 7.50 -9.86 11.69
C ALA A 396 7.28 -10.78 12.90
N VAL A 397 8.25 -11.65 13.19
CA VAL A 397 8.20 -12.54 14.37
C VAL A 397 8.17 -11.72 15.66
N LEU A 398 9.06 -10.74 15.80
CA LEU A 398 9.13 -9.87 16.98
C LEU A 398 7.79 -9.15 17.22
N GLY A 399 7.22 -8.51 16.18
CA GLY A 399 5.94 -7.84 16.28
C GLY A 399 4.81 -8.78 16.73
N ALA A 400 4.77 -9.99 16.20
CA ALA A 400 3.79 -11.00 16.61
C ALA A 400 4.00 -11.47 18.06
N VAL A 401 5.22 -11.74 18.46
CA VAL A 401 5.58 -12.20 19.82
C VAL A 401 5.32 -11.11 20.87
N MET A 402 5.48 -9.84 20.53
CA MET A 402 5.13 -8.72 21.42
C MET A 402 3.66 -8.71 21.86
N LEU A 403 2.75 -9.41 21.17
CA LEU A 403 1.37 -9.63 21.58
C LEU A 403 1.21 -10.84 22.49
N GLY A 404 2.15 -11.76 22.52
CA GLY A 404 2.14 -12.92 23.40
C GLY A 404 2.13 -12.48 24.87
N GLY A 405 1.13 -12.93 25.63
CA GLY A 405 0.95 -12.54 27.03
C GLY A 405 0.07 -11.30 27.25
N TRP A 406 -0.50 -10.70 26.21
CA TRP A 406 -1.43 -9.58 26.37
C TRP A 406 -2.87 -10.05 26.57
N SER A 407 -3.28 -10.11 27.86
CA SER A 407 -4.65 -10.49 28.28
C SER A 407 -5.72 -9.41 28.04
N GLY A 408 -5.30 -8.18 27.72
CA GLY A 408 -6.18 -7.02 27.66
C GLY A 408 -7.25 -7.04 26.56
N VAL A 409 -7.03 -7.77 25.44
CA VAL A 409 -8.00 -7.86 24.33
C VAL A 409 -8.94 -9.07 24.46
N ALA A 410 -8.60 -10.06 25.27
CA ALA A 410 -9.48 -11.21 25.52
C ALA A 410 -10.73 -10.87 26.36
N ALA A 411 -10.68 -9.83 27.17
CA ALA A 411 -11.74 -9.46 28.09
C ALA A 411 -12.99 -8.84 27.41
N PRO A 412 -12.89 -7.91 26.41
CA PRO A 412 -14.06 -7.33 25.77
C PRO A 412 -14.84 -8.32 24.89
N LEU A 413 -14.14 -9.22 24.17
CA LEU A 413 -14.77 -10.23 23.30
C LEU A 413 -15.56 -11.29 24.08
N ARG A 414 -15.11 -11.68 25.27
CA ARG A 414 -15.87 -12.55 26.17
C ARG A 414 -17.15 -11.90 26.70
N ARG A 415 -17.15 -10.58 26.94
CA ARG A 415 -18.34 -9.85 27.39
C ARG A 415 -19.40 -9.72 26.29
N SER A 416 -19.02 -9.53 25.03
CA SER A 416 -19.94 -9.47 23.88
C SER A 416 -20.65 -10.82 23.67
N LYS A 417 -19.92 -11.94 23.72
CA LYS A 417 -20.52 -13.27 23.59
C LYS A 417 -21.50 -13.59 24.72
N ARG A 418 -21.17 -13.26 25.98
CA ARG A 418 -22.07 -13.48 27.14
C ARG A 418 -23.30 -12.57 27.15
N ARG A 419 -23.28 -11.41 26.47
CA ARG A 419 -24.44 -10.50 26.42
C ARG A 419 -25.48 -10.96 25.38
N ASN A 420 -25.07 -11.70 24.33
CA ASN A 420 -25.98 -12.27 23.35
C ASN A 420 -26.63 -13.58 23.82
N ASP A 421 -26.04 -14.27 24.82
CA ASP A 421 -26.56 -15.54 25.35
C ASP A 421 -27.51 -15.39 26.54
N ARG A 422 -27.92 -14.16 26.93
CA ARG A 422 -28.97 -13.99 27.90
C ARG A 422 -30.32 -14.12 27.21
N PRO A 423 -31.16 -15.12 27.54
CA PRO A 423 -32.54 -15.22 27.05
C PRO A 423 -33.28 -13.93 27.43
N ARG A 424 -33.93 -13.31 26.45
CA ARG A 424 -34.88 -12.24 26.69
C ARG A 424 -35.99 -12.83 27.60
N SER A 425 -36.00 -12.46 28.89
CA SER A 425 -37.12 -12.73 29.75
C SER A 425 -38.31 -11.97 29.17
N VAL A 426 -39.27 -12.75 28.68
CA VAL A 426 -40.61 -12.28 28.33
C VAL A 426 -41.31 -11.96 29.68
N GLY A 427 -41.66 -10.72 29.87
CA GLY A 427 -42.51 -10.21 30.91
C GLY A 427 -43.40 -9.16 30.32
#